data_763c4a8539534664df4129569150cb03
#
_entry.id   763c4a8539534664df4129569150cb03
#
_cell.length_a   1.000
_cell.length_b   1.000
_cell.length_c   1.000
_cell.angle_alpha   90.00
_cell.angle_beta   90.00
_cell.angle_gamma   90.00
#
_symmetry.space_group_name_H-M   'P 1'
#
loop_
_entity.id
_entity.type
_entity.pdbx_description
1 polymer ?
#
loop_
_entity_poly.entity_id
_entity_poly.type
_entity_poly.pdbx_seq_one_letter_code
_entity_poly.pdbx_strand_id
1 'polypeptide(L)'
;IRGDKAWELIKAANMFNDEPQEGYEYVLIKAAVSVLSVQNDNAFNVSEYKFAAFSSNNEEMPTRSTVAPKPRLQGKLYAGGNTEGWFSVLVKKDDPSPKLAYGLDYKGSGGIWFALS
;
A
#
# COMPACT_ATOMS: atom_id res chain seq x y z
N ILE A 1 -10.81 1.32 -1.15
CA ILE A 1 -11.46 2.23 -2.11
C ILE A 1 -10.68 2.16 -3.43
N ARG A 2 -11.38 1.98 -4.53
CA ARG A 2 -10.74 1.74 -5.82
C ARG A 2 -11.36 2.63 -6.90
N GLY A 3 -10.56 3.00 -7.91
CA GLY A 3 -11.03 3.68 -9.11
C GLY A 3 -11.24 5.16 -8.93
N ASP A 4 -12.29 5.71 -9.55
CA ASP A 4 -12.56 7.15 -9.56
C ASP A 4 -12.70 7.72 -8.15
N LYS A 5 -13.32 6.99 -7.25
CA LYS A 5 -13.48 7.40 -5.86
C LYS A 5 -12.13 7.53 -5.15
N ALA A 6 -11.22 6.57 -5.40
CA ALA A 6 -9.87 6.64 -4.84
C ALA A 6 -9.12 7.85 -5.40
N TRP A 7 -9.22 8.08 -6.70
CA TRP A 7 -8.57 9.23 -7.33
C TRP A 7 -9.10 10.56 -6.79
N GLU A 8 -10.41 10.70 -6.59
CA GLU A 8 -10.97 11.90 -5.98
C GLU A 8 -10.36 12.21 -4.62
N LEU A 9 -10.23 11.19 -3.78
CA LEU A 9 -9.68 11.38 -2.44
C LEU A 9 -8.18 11.68 -2.46
N ILE A 10 -7.43 11.04 -3.37
CA ILE A 10 -5.99 11.28 -3.53
C ILE A 10 -5.76 12.72 -4.05
N LYS A 11 -6.51 13.14 -5.06
CA LYS A 11 -6.42 14.48 -5.61
C LYS A 11 -6.77 15.54 -4.56
N ALA A 12 -7.77 15.28 -3.73
CA ALA A 12 -8.17 16.18 -2.65
C ALA A 12 -7.09 16.27 -1.56
N ALA A 13 -6.34 15.20 -1.32
CA ALA A 13 -5.24 15.22 -0.35
C ALA A 13 -4.09 16.10 -0.81
N ASN A 14 -3.78 16.09 -2.11
CA ASN A 14 -2.76 16.94 -2.70
C ASN A 14 -3.02 17.10 -4.19
N MET A 15 -3.31 18.34 -4.62
CA MET A 15 -3.64 18.66 -6.02
C MET A 15 -2.49 18.36 -7.00
N PHE A 16 -1.25 18.19 -6.50
CA PHE A 16 -0.09 17.89 -7.33
C PHE A 16 0.11 16.38 -7.54
N ASN A 17 -0.72 15.53 -6.94
CA ASN A 17 -0.69 14.11 -7.26
C ASN A 17 -1.06 13.92 -8.72
N ASP A 18 -0.34 13.01 -9.39
CA ASP A 18 -0.60 12.71 -10.80
C ASP A 18 -1.77 11.76 -10.97
N GLU A 19 -2.53 11.96 -12.05
CA GLU A 19 -3.55 10.98 -12.44
C GLU A 19 -2.90 9.63 -12.71
N PRO A 20 -3.65 8.52 -12.51
CA PRO A 20 -3.11 7.22 -12.88
C PRO A 20 -2.93 7.16 -14.40
N GLN A 21 -1.88 6.48 -14.84
CA GLN A 21 -1.61 6.31 -16.26
C GLN A 21 -2.73 5.51 -16.93
N GLU A 22 -2.86 5.66 -18.26
CA GLU A 22 -3.91 5.00 -19.01
C GLU A 22 -3.89 3.48 -18.82
N GLY A 23 -5.07 2.90 -18.57
CA GLY A 23 -5.22 1.46 -18.31
C GLY A 23 -5.04 1.07 -16.85
N TYR A 24 -4.71 2.03 -15.98
CA TYR A 24 -4.48 1.80 -14.54
C TYR A 24 -5.42 2.66 -13.71
N GLU A 25 -5.61 2.25 -12.47
CA GLU A 25 -6.35 3.03 -11.49
C GLU A 25 -5.73 2.86 -10.11
N TYR A 26 -5.97 3.82 -9.22
CA TYR A 26 -5.50 3.72 -7.85
C TYR A 26 -6.43 2.88 -6.99
N VAL A 27 -5.84 2.15 -6.05
CA VAL A 27 -6.53 1.60 -4.90
C VAL A 27 -6.01 2.35 -3.68
N LEU A 28 -6.90 2.98 -2.94
CA LEU A 28 -6.57 3.69 -1.71
C LEU A 28 -6.85 2.75 -0.54
N ILE A 29 -5.83 2.49 0.25
CA ILE A 29 -5.85 1.47 1.29
C ILE A 29 -5.60 2.12 2.64
N LYS A 30 -6.45 1.80 3.61
CA LYS A 30 -6.21 2.14 5.01
C LYS A 30 -5.80 0.86 5.73
N ALA A 31 -4.59 0.86 6.28
CA ALA A 31 -4.05 -0.30 6.98
C ALA A 31 -3.83 0.03 8.46
N ALA A 32 -4.13 -0.95 9.30
CA ALA A 32 -3.83 -0.89 10.72
C ALA A 32 -2.79 -1.97 11.02
N VAL A 33 -1.70 -1.58 11.67
CA VAL A 33 -0.60 -2.48 11.98
C VAL A 33 -0.38 -2.50 13.49
N SER A 34 -0.36 -3.71 14.05
CA SER A 34 -0.04 -3.92 15.47
C SER A 34 1.16 -4.82 15.59
N VAL A 35 2.08 -4.48 16.47
CA VAL A 35 3.29 -5.26 16.74
C VAL A 35 3.10 -5.99 18.06
N LEU A 36 3.02 -7.34 18.01
CA LEU A 36 2.85 -8.16 19.20
C LEU A 36 4.19 -8.43 19.88
N SER A 37 5.23 -8.69 19.09
CA SER A 37 6.58 -8.90 19.58
C SER A 37 7.61 -8.53 18.53
N VAL A 38 8.80 -8.16 18.98
CA VAL A 38 9.94 -7.86 18.10
C VAL A 38 11.16 -8.61 18.61
N GLN A 39 12.06 -8.93 17.69
CA GLN A 39 13.30 -9.63 18.01
C GLN A 39 14.29 -8.67 18.66
N ASN A 40 14.91 -9.08 19.76
CA ASN A 40 15.99 -8.32 20.43
C ASN A 40 15.58 -6.90 20.85
N ASP A 41 14.30 -6.68 21.16
CA ASP A 41 13.76 -5.37 21.54
C ASP A 41 13.97 -4.27 20.48
N ASN A 42 14.20 -4.68 19.23
CA ASN A 42 14.33 -3.73 18.12
C ASN A 42 12.97 -3.18 17.71
N ALA A 43 13.00 -1.97 17.17
CA ALA A 43 11.79 -1.38 16.62
C ALA A 43 11.43 -2.04 15.28
N PHE A 44 10.12 -2.14 15.02
CA PHE A 44 9.58 -2.53 13.72
C PHE A 44 9.20 -1.27 12.96
N ASN A 45 9.79 -1.08 11.78
CA ASN A 45 9.49 0.08 10.94
C ASN A 45 8.35 -0.23 9.99
N VAL A 46 7.27 0.52 10.11
CA VAL A 46 6.14 0.43 9.21
C VAL A 46 6.29 1.48 8.12
N SER A 47 6.19 1.07 6.86
CA SER A 47 6.30 1.98 5.73
C SER A 47 5.42 1.52 4.58
N GLU A 48 4.75 2.46 3.94
CA GLU A 48 3.97 2.18 2.72
C GLU A 48 4.84 1.62 1.59
N TYR A 49 6.14 1.94 1.59
CA TYR A 49 7.08 1.48 0.55
C TYR A 49 7.40 -0.01 0.64
N LYS A 50 7.01 -0.68 1.71
CA LYS A 50 7.14 -2.13 1.84
C LYS A 50 5.99 -2.90 1.19
N PHE A 51 4.98 -2.19 0.70
CA PHE A 51 3.87 -2.78 -0.03
C PHE A 51 4.13 -2.74 -1.53
N ALA A 52 3.73 -3.79 -2.22
CA ALA A 52 3.77 -3.85 -3.68
C ALA A 52 2.48 -4.47 -4.19
N ALA A 53 1.94 -3.91 -5.28
CA ALA A 53 0.73 -4.43 -5.90
C ALA A 53 1.08 -5.37 -7.05
N PHE A 54 0.28 -6.40 -7.22
CA PHE A 54 0.44 -7.40 -8.27
C PHE A 54 -0.89 -7.65 -8.96
N SER A 55 -0.84 -7.98 -10.23
CA SER A 55 -2.03 -8.41 -10.96
C SER A 55 -2.47 -9.81 -10.52
N SER A 56 -3.66 -10.22 -10.95
CA SER A 56 -4.17 -11.56 -10.66
C SER A 56 -3.29 -12.68 -11.22
N ASN A 57 -2.46 -12.38 -12.23
CA ASN A 57 -1.49 -13.36 -12.77
C ASN A 57 -0.08 -13.16 -12.24
N ASN A 58 0.07 -12.47 -11.10
CA ASN A 58 1.33 -12.28 -10.38
C ASN A 58 2.36 -11.38 -11.08
N GLU A 59 1.92 -10.48 -11.94
CA GLU A 59 2.77 -9.46 -12.53
C GLU A 59 2.82 -8.24 -11.60
N GLU A 60 4.03 -7.79 -11.25
CA GLU A 60 4.18 -6.61 -10.40
C GLU A 60 3.71 -5.35 -11.12
N MET A 61 2.92 -4.55 -10.43
CA MET A 61 2.40 -3.30 -10.98
C MET A 61 3.44 -2.18 -10.86
N PRO A 62 3.36 -1.15 -11.76
CA PRO A 62 4.23 0.01 -11.65
C PRO A 62 4.08 0.68 -10.29
N THR A 63 5.19 1.19 -9.75
CA THR A 63 5.19 1.95 -8.51
C THR A 63 4.98 3.42 -8.82
N ARG A 64 4.03 4.04 -8.11
CA ARG A 64 3.80 5.48 -8.24
C ARG A 64 3.52 6.06 -6.87
N SER A 65 4.38 6.96 -6.44
CA SER A 65 4.21 7.65 -5.17
C SER A 65 3.14 8.72 -5.28
N THR A 66 2.26 8.75 -4.28
CA THR A 66 1.29 9.84 -4.12
C THR A 66 1.34 10.33 -2.69
N VAL A 67 0.81 11.53 -2.47
CA VAL A 67 0.54 12.03 -1.12
C VAL A 67 -0.87 11.57 -0.76
N ALA A 68 -0.97 10.55 0.08
CA ALA A 68 -2.26 9.99 0.48
C ALA A 68 -2.96 10.87 1.53
N PRO A 69 -4.27 10.69 1.74
CA PRO A 69 -4.95 11.34 2.86
C PRO A 69 -4.28 11.02 4.19
N LYS A 70 -4.36 11.95 5.13
CA LYS A 70 -3.81 11.75 6.48
C LYS A 70 -4.73 10.86 7.31
N PRO A 71 -4.17 10.06 8.23
CA PRO A 71 -2.75 9.90 8.51
C PRO A 71 -2.06 8.99 7.50
N ARG A 72 -0.79 9.25 7.25
CA ARG A 72 0.04 8.41 6.38
C ARG A 72 0.46 7.15 7.12
N LEU A 73 0.52 6.02 6.41
CA LEU A 73 1.00 4.77 7.01
C LEU A 73 2.51 4.81 7.18
N GLN A 74 2.93 5.08 8.40
CA GLN A 74 4.35 5.07 8.77
C GLN A 74 4.46 4.98 10.29
N GLY A 75 5.57 4.44 10.77
CA GLY A 75 5.81 4.41 12.20
C GLY A 75 6.97 3.53 12.55
N LYS A 76 7.57 3.83 13.69
CA LYS A 76 8.59 3.00 14.33
C LYS A 76 7.96 2.41 15.58
N LEU A 77 7.65 1.12 15.55
CA LEU A 77 6.86 0.47 16.58
C LEU A 77 7.71 -0.51 17.38
N TYR A 78 7.49 -0.49 18.68
CA TYR A 78 8.02 -1.49 19.61
C TYR A 78 6.91 -2.48 19.94
N ALA A 79 7.26 -3.54 20.69
CA ALA A 79 6.27 -4.53 21.10
C ALA A 79 5.08 -3.86 21.79
N GLY A 80 3.87 -4.21 21.39
CA GLY A 80 2.63 -3.61 21.88
C GLY A 80 2.23 -2.33 21.16
N GLY A 81 3.06 -1.80 20.26
CA GLY A 81 2.74 -0.60 19.50
C GLY A 81 1.79 -0.87 18.35
N ASN A 82 1.10 0.17 17.90
CA ASN A 82 0.23 0.09 16.74
C ASN A 82 0.22 1.41 15.98
N THR A 83 -0.12 1.34 14.69
CA THR A 83 -0.31 2.51 13.84
C THR A 83 -1.36 2.20 12.79
N GLU A 84 -1.93 3.26 12.23
CA GLU A 84 -2.93 3.15 11.19
C GLU A 84 -2.70 4.28 10.20
N GLY A 85 -2.91 4.02 8.92
CA GLY A 85 -2.75 5.06 7.94
C GLY A 85 -3.12 4.63 6.53
N TRP A 86 -3.07 5.60 5.63
CA TRP A 86 -3.47 5.47 4.24
C TRP A 86 -2.26 5.39 3.33
N PHE A 87 -2.39 4.63 2.25
CA PHE A 87 -1.46 4.62 1.14
C PHE A 87 -2.19 4.20 -0.13
N SER A 88 -1.56 4.38 -1.27
CA SER A 88 -2.15 4.01 -2.55
C SER A 88 -1.24 3.11 -3.35
N VAL A 89 -1.85 2.28 -4.20
CA VAL A 89 -1.14 1.45 -5.18
C VAL A 89 -1.87 1.55 -6.52
N LEU A 90 -1.16 1.23 -7.60
CA LEU A 90 -1.75 1.14 -8.94
C LEU A 90 -2.13 -0.30 -9.24
N VAL A 91 -3.28 -0.47 -9.89
CA VAL A 91 -3.72 -1.75 -10.42
C VAL A 91 -4.27 -1.53 -11.83
N LYS A 92 -4.38 -2.59 -12.62
CA LYS A 92 -5.01 -2.50 -13.95
C LYS A 92 -6.52 -2.36 -13.77
N LYS A 93 -7.14 -1.46 -14.54
CA LYS A 93 -8.59 -1.21 -14.46
C LYS A 93 -9.42 -2.45 -14.69
N ASP A 94 -8.96 -3.32 -15.60
CA ASP A 94 -9.67 -4.53 -16.00
C ASP A 94 -9.34 -5.76 -15.14
N ASP A 95 -8.53 -5.61 -14.11
CA ASP A 95 -8.18 -6.71 -13.22
C ASP A 95 -9.15 -6.75 -12.04
N PRO A 96 -10.01 -7.78 -11.96
CA PRO A 96 -10.98 -7.88 -10.87
C PRO A 96 -10.39 -8.39 -9.56
N SER A 97 -9.19 -8.95 -9.59
CA SER A 97 -8.61 -9.64 -8.42
C SER A 97 -7.13 -9.31 -8.21
N PRO A 98 -6.76 -8.02 -8.13
CA PRO A 98 -5.38 -7.68 -7.85
C PRO A 98 -4.98 -8.09 -6.43
N LYS A 99 -3.69 -8.18 -6.20
CA LYS A 99 -3.10 -8.60 -4.93
C LYS A 99 -2.16 -7.55 -4.38
N LEU A 100 -1.96 -7.60 -3.07
CA LEU A 100 -1.02 -6.75 -2.36
C LEU A 100 -0.06 -7.62 -1.59
N ALA A 101 1.24 -7.34 -1.67
CA ALA A 101 2.24 -8.04 -0.87
C ALA A 101 2.95 -7.05 0.05
N TYR A 102 3.27 -7.49 1.26
CA TYR A 102 4.02 -6.72 2.24
C TYR A 102 5.29 -7.45 2.63
N GLY A 103 6.40 -6.71 2.61
CA GLY A 103 7.66 -7.25 3.13
C GLY A 103 8.38 -8.23 2.23
N LEU A 104 8.17 -8.17 0.91
CA LEU A 104 8.97 -8.96 -0.03
C LEU A 104 10.43 -8.51 0.04
N ASP A 105 11.36 -9.48 -0.07
CA ASP A 105 12.76 -9.13 -0.22
C ASP A 105 13.02 -8.64 -1.66
N TYR A 106 14.24 -8.14 -1.91
CA TYR A 106 14.57 -7.59 -3.22
C TYR A 106 14.60 -8.65 -4.34
N LYS A 107 14.57 -9.93 -3.98
CA LYS A 107 14.45 -11.05 -4.94
C LYS A 107 13.00 -11.42 -5.21
N GLY A 108 12.05 -10.77 -4.53
CA GLY A 108 10.63 -11.03 -4.69
C GLY A 108 10.11 -12.21 -3.91
N SER A 109 10.88 -12.74 -2.94
CA SER A 109 10.42 -13.86 -2.12
C SER A 109 10.00 -13.40 -0.72
N GLY A 110 9.27 -14.27 -0.03
CA GLY A 110 8.73 -13.98 1.30
C GLY A 110 7.47 -13.12 1.25
N GLY A 111 7.25 -12.37 2.32
CA GLY A 111 6.15 -11.42 2.41
C GLY A 111 4.81 -12.04 2.82
N ILE A 112 3.86 -11.15 3.04
CA ILE A 112 2.48 -11.48 3.38
C ILE A 112 1.59 -10.96 2.25
N TRP A 113 0.66 -11.79 1.78
CA TRP A 113 -0.18 -11.48 0.63
C TRP A 113 -1.63 -11.22 1.03
N PHE A 114 -2.25 -10.23 0.38
CA PHE A 114 -3.63 -9.83 0.61
C PHE A 114 -4.36 -9.72 -0.72
N ALA A 115 -5.67 -9.99 -0.70
CA ALA A 115 -6.54 -9.74 -1.85
C ALA A 115 -7.03 -8.29 -1.81
N LEU A 116 -7.13 -7.65 -2.98
CA LEU A 116 -7.62 -6.28 -3.14
C LEU A 116 -8.96 -6.21 -3.90
N SER A 117 -9.62 -7.31 -4.03
CA SER A 117 -10.92 -7.34 -4.71
C SER A 117 -12.05 -6.80 -3.84
#